data_f06bf07cc7744cbfaaea653d0d1ff73c
#
_entry.id   f06bf07cc7744cbfaaea653d0d1ff73c
#
_cell.length_a   1.000
_cell.length_b   1.000
_cell.length_c   1.000
_cell.angle_alpha   90.00
_cell.angle_beta   90.00
_cell.angle_gamma   90.00
#
_symmetry.space_group_name_H-M   'P 1'
#
loop_
_entity.id
_entity.type
_entity.pdbx_description
1 polymer ?
#
loop_
_entity_poly.entity_id
_entity_poly.type
_entity_poly.pdbx_seq_one_letter_code
_entity_poly.pdbx_strand_id
1 'polypeptide(L)'
;EAEATHFADDLKALGLAVSDCDGILVTHEHSDHVKGLSTFLKKNPLPVYGAADTLDFLDANGIVPPSCELNTLEGREEDVGAFGVQSFPTSHDVPCVGYRIHTPDGKTMTIATDLGVLTPPVHEALAGCDLVALESNYDLHMLRSGPYPYYLRSRIESARGHLSNDECSAKLL
;
A
#
# COMPACT_ATOMS: atom_id res chain seq x y z
N GLU A 1 4.98 16.30 -8.95
CA GLU A 1 6.12 17.00 -8.30
C GLU A 1 5.81 17.37 -6.86
N ALA A 2 4.63 17.91 -6.55
CA ALA A 2 4.28 18.33 -5.19
C ALA A 2 4.34 17.17 -4.18
N GLU A 3 3.78 16.01 -4.50
CA GLU A 3 3.72 14.84 -3.59
C GLU A 3 5.11 14.29 -3.24
N ALA A 4 6.02 14.19 -4.21
CA ALA A 4 7.39 13.73 -3.98
C ALA A 4 8.21 14.70 -3.10
N THR A 5 7.89 15.99 -3.14
CA THR A 5 8.54 17.00 -2.31
C THR A 5 8.04 16.92 -0.87
N HIS A 6 6.73 16.68 -0.66
CA HIS A 6 6.15 16.55 0.68
C HIS A 6 6.72 15.36 1.45
N PHE A 7 6.92 14.20 0.80
CA PHE A 7 7.49 13.03 1.48
C PHE A 7 8.89 13.31 2.09
N ALA A 8 9.76 13.99 1.35
CA ALA A 8 11.09 14.34 1.86
C ALA A 8 11.01 15.38 3.02
N ASP A 9 10.06 16.30 2.95
CA ASP A 9 9.83 17.28 4.01
C ASP A 9 9.25 16.63 5.27
N ASP A 10 8.36 15.65 5.12
CA ASP A 10 7.77 14.87 6.21
C ASP A 10 8.84 14.03 6.93
N LEU A 11 9.72 13.35 6.19
CA LEU A 11 10.88 12.65 6.78
C LEU A 11 11.77 13.60 7.56
N LYS A 12 12.07 14.77 7.02
CA LYS A 12 12.87 15.78 7.67
C LYS A 12 12.24 16.29 8.97
N ALA A 13 10.91 16.44 9.01
CA ALA A 13 10.18 16.81 10.21
C ALA A 13 10.31 15.76 11.31
N LEU A 14 10.54 14.48 10.94
CA LEU A 14 10.83 13.38 11.86
C LEU A 14 12.32 13.23 12.18
N GLY A 15 13.19 14.11 11.67
CA GLY A 15 14.64 14.04 11.83
C GLY A 15 15.31 12.96 10.97
N LEU A 16 14.62 12.50 9.92
CA LEU A 16 15.09 11.48 8.97
C LEU A 16 15.38 12.10 7.60
N ALA A 17 16.14 11.37 6.78
CA ALA A 17 16.40 11.69 5.40
C ALA A 17 15.97 10.54 4.48
N VAL A 18 15.80 10.80 3.20
CA VAL A 18 15.50 9.75 2.21
C VAL A 18 16.58 8.67 2.16
N SER A 19 17.84 9.05 2.45
CA SER A 19 18.96 8.10 2.55
C SER A 19 18.87 7.11 3.72
N ASP A 20 17.96 7.34 4.67
CA ASP A 20 17.70 6.43 5.77
C ASP A 20 16.63 5.38 5.42
N CYS A 21 16.04 5.47 4.20
CA CYS A 21 15.07 4.50 3.71
C CYS A 21 15.77 3.34 3.01
N ASP A 22 15.41 2.11 3.37
CA ASP A 22 15.94 0.88 2.77
C ASP A 22 15.24 0.51 1.45
N GLY A 23 14.08 1.09 1.16
CA GLY A 23 13.33 0.83 -0.07
C GLY A 23 11.92 1.41 -0.05
N ILE A 24 11.17 1.11 -1.10
CA ILE A 24 9.78 1.52 -1.29
C ILE A 24 8.92 0.27 -1.50
N LEU A 25 7.88 0.11 -0.70
CA LEU A 25 6.87 -0.93 -0.86
C LEU A 25 5.71 -0.39 -1.70
N VAL A 26 5.38 -1.05 -2.80
CA VAL A 26 4.26 -0.66 -3.68
C VAL A 26 3.15 -1.70 -3.56
N THR A 27 1.94 -1.25 -3.23
CA THR A 27 0.78 -2.13 -3.07
C THR A 27 0.20 -2.56 -4.42
N HIS A 28 0.04 -1.62 -5.37
CA HIS A 28 -0.49 -1.84 -6.71
C HIS A 28 -0.21 -0.64 -7.63
N GLU A 29 -0.59 -0.78 -8.92
CA GLU A 29 -0.24 0.15 -9.99
C GLU A 29 -1.19 1.34 -10.20
N HIS A 30 -2.26 1.53 -9.42
CA HIS A 30 -3.16 2.66 -9.63
C HIS A 30 -2.43 4.01 -9.54
N SER A 31 -2.85 4.95 -10.38
CA SER A 31 -2.14 6.22 -10.58
C SER A 31 -2.04 7.09 -9.33
N ASP A 32 -3.00 7.03 -8.45
CA ASP A 32 -3.00 7.73 -7.15
C ASP A 32 -1.93 7.20 -6.19
N HIS A 33 -1.50 5.93 -6.36
CA HIS A 33 -0.39 5.34 -5.61
C HIS A 33 0.98 5.60 -6.24
N VAL A 34 1.09 5.56 -7.58
CA VAL A 34 2.40 5.56 -8.26
C VAL A 34 2.72 6.83 -9.05
N LYS A 35 1.81 7.81 -9.12
CA LYS A 35 1.95 9.03 -9.93
C LYS A 35 3.23 9.82 -9.66
N GLY A 36 3.66 9.90 -8.40
CA GLY A 36 4.90 10.62 -8.00
C GLY A 36 6.16 9.78 -8.06
N LEU A 37 6.04 8.46 -8.19
CA LEU A 37 7.14 7.50 -7.98
C LEU A 37 8.32 7.73 -8.94
N SER A 38 8.05 7.89 -10.24
CA SER A 38 9.09 8.12 -11.24
C SER A 38 9.91 9.38 -10.96
N THR A 39 9.24 10.48 -10.61
CA THR A 39 9.91 11.75 -10.30
C THR A 39 10.75 11.64 -9.02
N PHE A 40 10.23 10.94 -8.02
CA PHE A 40 10.93 10.71 -6.76
C PHE A 40 12.17 9.84 -6.96
N LEU A 41 12.04 8.70 -7.64
CA LEU A 41 13.13 7.73 -7.85
C LEU A 41 14.26 8.27 -8.75
N LYS A 42 13.97 9.16 -9.69
CA LYS A 42 15.01 9.85 -10.50
C LYS A 42 15.94 10.71 -9.65
N LYS A 43 15.44 11.25 -8.55
CA LYS A 43 16.23 12.08 -7.62
C LYS A 43 16.81 11.25 -6.46
N ASN A 44 16.13 10.19 -6.09
CA ASN A 44 16.44 9.36 -4.92
C ASN A 44 16.30 7.88 -5.32
N PRO A 45 17.32 7.30 -5.98
CA PRO A 45 17.26 5.91 -6.41
C PRO A 45 17.23 5.00 -5.16
N LEU A 46 16.10 4.31 -4.98
CA LEU A 46 15.88 3.32 -3.93
C LEU A 46 15.40 2.02 -4.54
N PRO A 47 15.65 0.87 -3.91
CA PRO A 47 15.02 -0.40 -4.28
C PRO A 47 13.49 -0.31 -4.17
N VAL A 48 12.79 -0.91 -5.13
CA VAL A 48 11.32 -0.98 -5.14
C VAL A 48 10.89 -2.42 -4.94
N TYR A 49 9.98 -2.64 -4.01
CA TYR A 49 9.45 -3.95 -3.63
C TYR A 49 7.96 -4.01 -3.90
N GLY A 50 7.47 -5.15 -4.38
CA GLY A 50 6.05 -5.34 -4.64
C GLY A 50 5.73 -6.74 -5.17
N ALA A 51 4.45 -6.97 -5.51
CA ALA A 51 4.06 -8.18 -6.23
C ALA A 51 4.60 -8.15 -7.67
N ALA A 52 4.87 -9.33 -8.23
CA ALA A 52 5.45 -9.46 -9.58
C ALA A 52 4.65 -8.68 -10.64
N ASP A 53 3.33 -8.89 -10.70
CA ASP A 53 2.46 -8.21 -11.67
C ASP A 53 2.55 -6.68 -11.58
N THR A 54 2.61 -6.13 -10.36
CA THR A 54 2.77 -4.70 -10.11
C THR A 54 4.13 -4.21 -10.59
N LEU A 55 5.21 -4.91 -10.26
CA LEU A 55 6.56 -4.52 -10.68
C LEU A 55 6.73 -4.61 -12.19
N ASP A 56 6.19 -5.64 -12.84
CA ASP A 56 6.19 -5.78 -14.30
C ASP A 56 5.46 -4.61 -14.97
N PHE A 57 4.31 -4.19 -14.42
CA PHE A 57 3.60 -3.01 -14.90
C PHE A 57 4.44 -1.73 -14.76
N LEU A 58 5.07 -1.51 -13.61
CA LEU A 58 5.89 -0.32 -13.34
C LEU A 58 7.09 -0.24 -14.28
N ASP A 59 7.77 -1.37 -14.53
CA ASP A 59 8.91 -1.47 -15.44
C ASP A 59 8.47 -1.23 -16.89
N ALA A 60 7.45 -1.95 -17.36
CA ALA A 60 6.95 -1.85 -18.73
C ALA A 60 6.47 -0.43 -19.09
N ASN A 61 5.99 0.34 -18.11
CA ASN A 61 5.54 1.72 -18.30
C ASN A 61 6.63 2.77 -17.98
N GLY A 62 7.85 2.35 -17.66
CA GLY A 62 8.98 3.25 -17.37
C GLY A 62 8.76 4.12 -16.12
N ILE A 63 7.95 3.64 -15.17
CA ILE A 63 7.66 4.34 -13.92
C ILE A 63 8.85 4.23 -12.97
N VAL A 64 9.49 3.05 -12.93
CA VAL A 64 10.73 2.85 -12.18
C VAL A 64 11.93 3.04 -13.09
N PRO A 65 12.86 3.95 -12.77
CA PRO A 65 14.08 4.15 -13.54
C PRO A 65 14.97 2.90 -13.53
N PRO A 66 15.72 2.61 -14.62
CA PRO A 66 16.65 1.47 -14.68
C PRO A 66 17.77 1.49 -13.63
N SER A 67 17.96 2.60 -12.95
CA SER A 67 18.90 2.74 -11.83
C SER A 67 18.40 2.19 -10.52
N CYS A 68 17.11 1.81 -10.44
CA CYS A 68 16.48 1.26 -9.24
C CYS A 68 16.27 -0.24 -9.41
N GLU A 69 16.54 -0.98 -8.36
CA GLU A 69 16.28 -2.42 -8.34
C GLU A 69 14.79 -2.71 -8.11
N LEU A 70 14.28 -3.73 -8.79
CA LEU A 70 12.94 -4.28 -8.59
C LEU A 70 13.04 -5.62 -7.85
N ASN A 71 12.38 -5.73 -6.72
CA ASN A 71 12.45 -6.89 -5.84
C ASN A 71 11.04 -7.45 -5.59
N THR A 72 10.77 -8.64 -6.11
CA THR A 72 9.46 -9.29 -5.95
C THR A 72 9.31 -9.88 -4.56
N LEU A 73 8.19 -9.59 -3.90
CA LEU A 73 7.76 -10.21 -2.65
C LEU A 73 6.66 -11.26 -2.92
N GLU A 74 6.94 -12.52 -2.54
CA GLU A 74 6.10 -13.69 -2.90
C GLU A 74 5.26 -14.21 -1.71
N GLY A 75 4.86 -13.36 -0.77
CA GLY A 75 4.01 -13.75 0.36
C GLY A 75 4.74 -14.48 1.49
N ARG A 76 6.03 -14.74 1.38
CA ARG A 76 6.91 -15.13 2.50
C ARG A 76 7.57 -13.89 3.11
N GLU A 77 8.05 -14.02 4.33
CA GLU A 77 8.82 -12.95 4.96
C GLU A 77 10.20 -12.85 4.31
N GLU A 78 10.56 -11.62 3.93
CA GLU A 78 11.85 -11.28 3.33
C GLU A 78 12.42 -10.04 3.99
N ASP A 79 13.76 -9.94 4.06
CA ASP A 79 14.42 -8.79 4.66
C ASP A 79 14.42 -7.59 3.71
N VAL A 80 13.95 -6.45 4.21
CA VAL A 80 14.08 -5.13 3.57
C VAL A 80 14.82 -4.23 4.55
N GLY A 81 16.12 -4.05 4.35
CA GLY A 81 16.98 -3.44 5.36
C GLY A 81 16.99 -4.26 6.65
N ALA A 82 16.59 -3.63 7.74
CA ALA A 82 16.48 -4.27 9.05
C ALA A 82 15.06 -4.78 9.38
N PHE A 83 14.12 -4.68 8.43
CA PHE A 83 12.73 -5.07 8.62
C PHE A 83 12.45 -6.42 7.96
N GLY A 84 11.67 -7.29 8.64
CA GLY A 84 11.06 -8.44 7.99
C GLY A 84 9.74 -8.02 7.33
N VAL A 85 9.60 -8.21 6.03
CA VAL A 85 8.42 -7.78 5.27
C VAL A 85 7.76 -8.98 4.59
N GLN A 86 6.46 -9.14 4.81
CA GLN A 86 5.64 -10.16 4.15
C GLN A 86 4.49 -9.48 3.40
N SER A 87 4.39 -9.74 2.10
CA SER A 87 3.22 -9.33 1.31
C SER A 87 2.07 -10.33 1.48
N PHE A 88 0.82 -9.85 1.39
CA PHE A 88 -0.38 -10.68 1.33
C PHE A 88 -1.40 -10.07 0.38
N PRO A 89 -2.20 -10.90 -0.33
CA PRO A 89 -3.16 -10.39 -1.31
C PRO A 89 -4.33 -9.66 -0.64
N THR A 90 -4.75 -8.54 -1.23
CA THR A 90 -5.99 -7.84 -0.91
C THR A 90 -7.00 -8.01 -2.05
N SER A 91 -8.29 -7.81 -1.75
CA SER A 91 -9.36 -7.95 -2.76
C SER A 91 -9.61 -6.60 -3.42
N HIS A 92 -8.96 -6.38 -4.56
CA HIS A 92 -9.07 -5.13 -5.34
C HIS A 92 -9.33 -5.41 -6.82
N ASP A 93 -9.58 -4.37 -7.63
CA ASP A 93 -9.91 -4.52 -9.07
C ASP A 93 -8.67 -4.80 -9.94
N VAL A 94 -7.47 -4.55 -9.41
CA VAL A 94 -6.17 -4.97 -9.97
C VAL A 94 -5.42 -5.85 -8.96
N PRO A 95 -4.35 -6.59 -9.37
CA PRO A 95 -3.47 -7.26 -8.43
C PRO A 95 -2.96 -6.29 -7.37
N CYS A 96 -3.31 -6.54 -6.12
CA CYS A 96 -3.01 -5.65 -5.00
C CYS A 96 -2.57 -6.45 -3.77
N VAL A 97 -1.61 -5.91 -3.04
CA VAL A 97 -1.09 -6.52 -1.81
C VAL A 97 -1.09 -5.53 -0.64
N GLY A 98 -1.29 -6.06 0.54
CA GLY A 98 -0.92 -5.41 1.79
C GLY A 98 0.42 -5.92 2.29
N TYR A 99 0.92 -5.33 3.37
CA TYR A 99 2.21 -5.68 3.97
C TYR A 99 2.09 -5.88 5.47
N ARG A 100 2.67 -6.99 5.95
CA ARG A 100 2.96 -7.22 7.35
C ARG A 100 4.45 -6.99 7.57
N ILE A 101 4.79 -6.12 8.50
CA ILE A 101 6.15 -5.63 8.70
C ILE A 101 6.57 -5.92 10.14
N HIS A 102 7.68 -6.63 10.31
CA HIS A 102 8.33 -6.86 11.59
C HIS A 102 9.50 -5.88 11.74
N THR A 103 9.46 -5.10 12.81
CA THR A 103 10.48 -4.10 13.10
C THR A 103 11.64 -4.71 13.88
N PRO A 104 12.86 -4.11 13.85
CA PRO A 104 14.03 -4.61 14.60
C PRO A 104 13.85 -4.68 16.11
N ASP A 105 12.94 -3.87 16.66
CA ASP A 105 12.61 -3.88 18.11
C ASP A 105 11.50 -4.88 18.47
N GLY A 106 11.10 -5.75 17.54
CA GLY A 106 10.16 -6.85 17.75
C GLY A 106 8.69 -6.43 17.72
N LYS A 107 8.36 -5.26 17.14
CA LYS A 107 7.00 -4.85 16.88
C LYS A 107 6.50 -5.37 15.54
N THR A 108 5.19 -5.47 15.42
CA THR A 108 4.54 -5.88 14.17
C THR A 108 3.55 -4.82 13.72
N MET A 109 3.68 -4.39 12.48
CA MET A 109 2.76 -3.47 11.82
C MET A 109 2.13 -4.14 10.61
N THR A 110 0.83 -3.90 10.37
CA THR A 110 0.16 -4.32 9.13
C THR A 110 -0.47 -3.13 8.43
N ILE A 111 -0.24 -3.04 7.13
CA ILE A 111 -0.86 -2.06 6.23
C ILE A 111 -1.75 -2.82 5.25
N ALA A 112 -3.04 -2.54 5.24
CA ALA A 112 -4.03 -3.13 4.34
C ALA A 112 -4.97 -2.02 3.85
N THR A 113 -4.67 -1.50 2.67
CA THR A 113 -5.46 -0.51 1.95
C THR A 113 -5.96 -1.12 0.65
N ASP A 114 -6.94 -0.48 0.02
CA ASP A 114 -7.48 -0.87 -1.28
C ASP A 114 -7.97 -2.32 -1.28
N LEU A 115 -9.03 -2.55 -0.51
CA LEU A 115 -9.69 -3.85 -0.40
C LEU A 115 -11.19 -3.68 -0.21
N GLY A 116 -11.97 -4.41 -1.00
CA GLY A 116 -13.43 -4.39 -0.88
C GLY A 116 -13.99 -5.32 0.20
N VAL A 117 -13.20 -6.31 0.64
CA VAL A 117 -13.59 -7.27 1.69
C VAL A 117 -12.36 -7.77 2.46
N LEU A 118 -12.58 -8.11 3.73
CA LEU A 118 -11.57 -8.73 4.59
C LEU A 118 -11.48 -10.23 4.28
N THR A 119 -10.51 -10.62 3.46
CA THR A 119 -10.24 -12.01 3.11
C THR A 119 -9.48 -12.74 4.22
N PRO A 120 -9.43 -14.10 4.23
CA PRO A 120 -8.63 -14.84 5.23
C PRO A 120 -7.17 -14.38 5.34
N PRO A 121 -6.41 -14.16 4.23
CA PRO A 121 -5.05 -13.61 4.33
C PRO A 121 -4.97 -12.26 5.04
N VAL A 122 -5.95 -11.37 4.80
CA VAL A 122 -6.02 -10.07 5.51
C VAL A 122 -6.28 -10.30 7.01
N HIS A 123 -7.22 -11.19 7.37
CA HIS A 123 -7.48 -11.51 8.77
C HIS A 123 -6.23 -12.04 9.48
N GLU A 124 -5.49 -12.94 8.83
CA GLU A 124 -4.24 -13.50 9.37
C GLU A 124 -3.18 -12.42 9.55
N ALA A 125 -3.02 -11.54 8.56
CA ALA A 125 -2.05 -10.46 8.61
C ALA A 125 -2.35 -9.42 9.69
N LEU A 126 -3.63 -9.18 10.01
CA LEU A 126 -4.04 -8.26 11.07
C LEU A 126 -3.89 -8.83 12.49
N ALA A 127 -3.80 -10.17 12.61
CA ALA A 127 -3.79 -10.81 13.92
C ALA A 127 -2.49 -10.53 14.69
N GLY A 128 -2.63 -10.10 15.95
CA GLY A 128 -1.50 -9.90 16.87
C GLY A 128 -0.54 -8.75 16.49
N CYS A 129 -1.00 -7.78 15.70
CA CYS A 129 -0.21 -6.60 15.39
C CYS A 129 -0.19 -5.59 16.52
N ASP A 130 0.94 -4.90 16.69
CA ASP A 130 1.08 -3.73 17.58
C ASP A 130 0.47 -2.47 16.93
N LEU A 131 0.51 -2.38 15.60
CA LEU A 131 -0.03 -1.27 14.81
C LEU A 131 -0.74 -1.80 13.56
N VAL A 132 -1.90 -1.24 13.26
CA VAL A 132 -2.70 -1.57 12.07
C VAL A 132 -3.05 -0.30 11.33
N ALA A 133 -2.73 -0.24 10.03
CA ALA A 133 -3.28 0.71 9.08
C ALA A 133 -4.26 -0.04 8.17
N LEU A 134 -5.55 0.05 8.47
CA LEU A 134 -6.62 -0.59 7.72
C LEU A 134 -7.46 0.45 7.00
N GLU A 135 -7.86 0.15 5.76
CA GLU A 135 -8.73 1.01 4.98
C GLU A 135 -10.06 1.31 5.72
N SER A 136 -10.48 2.57 5.62
CA SER A 136 -11.78 3.07 6.07
C SER A 136 -12.21 4.14 5.07
N ASN A 137 -12.76 3.71 3.92
CA ASN A 137 -12.86 4.54 2.72
C ASN A 137 -14.14 5.38 2.67
N TYR A 138 -15.28 4.80 3.04
CA TYR A 138 -16.55 5.48 2.85
C TYR A 138 -17.60 5.18 3.92
N ASP A 139 -18.43 6.19 4.19
CA ASP A 139 -19.72 6.03 4.85
C ASP A 139 -20.77 5.60 3.80
N LEU A 140 -21.49 4.53 4.08
CA LEU A 140 -22.44 3.93 3.12
C LEU A 140 -23.60 4.87 2.76
N HIS A 141 -24.11 5.61 3.73
CA HIS A 141 -25.20 6.56 3.49
C HIS A 141 -24.71 7.76 2.65
N MET A 142 -23.54 8.30 2.97
CA MET A 142 -22.95 9.41 2.21
C MET A 142 -22.62 9.01 0.77
N LEU A 143 -22.09 7.81 0.57
CA LEU A 143 -21.80 7.30 -0.79
C LEU A 143 -23.07 7.16 -1.62
N ARG A 144 -24.16 6.59 -1.04
CA ARG A 144 -25.42 6.33 -1.75
C ARG A 144 -26.24 7.59 -2.01
N SER A 145 -26.22 8.56 -1.09
CA SER A 145 -26.91 9.84 -1.23
C SER A 145 -26.09 10.93 -1.95
N GLY A 146 -24.79 10.71 -2.13
CA GLY A 146 -23.87 11.65 -2.77
C GLY A 146 -24.03 11.77 -4.29
N PRO A 147 -23.34 12.72 -4.90
CA PRO A 147 -23.47 13.04 -6.34
C PRO A 147 -22.74 12.03 -7.26
N TYR A 148 -22.29 10.92 -6.73
CA TYR A 148 -21.53 9.92 -7.49
C TYR A 148 -22.42 9.16 -8.49
N PRO A 149 -21.98 8.97 -9.74
CA PRO A 149 -22.67 8.12 -10.71
C PRO A 149 -22.84 6.68 -10.20
N TYR A 150 -23.91 6.02 -10.60
CA TYR A 150 -24.22 4.66 -10.15
C TYR A 150 -23.06 3.67 -10.36
N TYR A 151 -22.42 3.69 -11.53
CA TYR A 151 -21.30 2.79 -11.84
C TYR A 151 -20.13 2.95 -10.87
N LEU A 152 -19.83 4.19 -10.44
CA LEU A 152 -18.75 4.47 -9.50
C LEU A 152 -19.11 3.99 -8.08
N ARG A 153 -20.35 4.25 -7.65
CA ARG A 153 -20.85 3.73 -6.35
C ARG A 153 -20.80 2.22 -6.32
N SER A 154 -21.29 1.56 -7.36
CA SER A 154 -21.28 0.10 -7.49
C SER A 154 -19.87 -0.48 -7.46
N ARG A 155 -18.90 0.20 -8.07
CA ARG A 155 -17.49 -0.19 -8.03
C ARG A 155 -16.92 -0.07 -6.61
N ILE A 156 -17.16 1.06 -5.95
CA ILE A 156 -16.68 1.32 -4.58
C ILE A 156 -17.24 0.29 -3.60
N GLU A 157 -18.55 0.01 -3.64
CA GLU A 157 -19.24 -0.95 -2.76
C GLU A 157 -18.97 -2.41 -3.11
N SER A 158 -18.26 -2.71 -4.19
CA SER A 158 -18.04 -4.10 -4.61
C SER A 158 -17.01 -4.81 -3.74
N ALA A 159 -17.03 -6.14 -3.74
CA ALA A 159 -16.03 -6.96 -3.06
C ALA A 159 -14.58 -6.71 -3.54
N ARG A 160 -14.41 -6.05 -4.69
CA ARG A 160 -13.13 -5.63 -5.26
C ARG A 160 -12.98 -4.10 -5.29
N GLY A 161 -13.81 -3.39 -4.55
CA GLY A 161 -13.76 -1.94 -4.40
C GLY A 161 -12.97 -1.54 -3.15
N HIS A 162 -13.69 -0.94 -2.22
CA HIS A 162 -13.11 -0.38 -0.99
C HIS A 162 -13.89 -0.79 0.25
N LEU A 163 -13.24 -0.77 1.40
CA LEU A 163 -13.83 -1.14 2.69
C LEU A 163 -14.62 0.04 3.27
N SER A 164 -15.85 -0.22 3.72
CA SER A 164 -16.66 0.78 4.41
C SER A 164 -16.13 1.08 5.82
N ASN A 165 -16.48 2.25 6.35
CA ASN A 165 -16.16 2.63 7.73
C ASN A 165 -16.73 1.65 8.76
N ASP A 166 -17.94 1.13 8.50
CA ASP A 166 -18.60 0.18 9.39
C ASP A 166 -17.87 -1.17 9.42
N GLU A 167 -17.43 -1.68 8.27
CA GLU A 167 -16.67 -2.94 8.19
C GLU A 167 -15.29 -2.81 8.83
N CYS A 168 -14.59 -1.69 8.59
CA CYS A 168 -13.33 -1.38 9.26
C CYS A 168 -13.50 -1.34 10.78
N SER A 169 -14.49 -0.60 11.27
CA SER A 169 -14.80 -0.47 12.70
C SER A 169 -15.14 -1.82 13.35
N ALA A 170 -15.98 -2.62 12.69
CA ALA A 170 -16.37 -3.94 13.18
C ALA A 170 -15.19 -4.93 13.27
N LYS A 171 -14.13 -4.72 12.49
CA LYS A 171 -12.93 -5.55 12.54
C LYS A 171 -12.00 -5.17 13.68
N LEU A 172 -11.91 -3.90 14.02
CA LEU A 172 -10.96 -3.36 15.01
C LEU A 172 -11.50 -3.36 16.44
N LEU A 173 -12.80 -3.55 16.63
CA LEU A 173 -13.48 -3.67 17.93
C LEU A 173 -13.68 -5.13 18.33
#